data_453783a257112e81607936c114a0fc64
#
_entry.id   453783a257112e81607936c114a0fc64
#
_cell.length_a   1.000
_cell.length_b   1.000
_cell.length_c   1.000
_cell.angle_alpha   90.00
_cell.angle_beta   90.00
_cell.angle_gamma   90.00
#
_symmetry.space_group_name_H-M   'P 1'
#
loop_
_entity.id
_entity.type
_entity.pdbx_description
1 polymer ?
#
loop_
_entity_poly.entity_id
_entity_poly.type
_entity_poly.pdbx_seq_one_letter_code
_entity_poly.pdbx_strand_id
1 'polypeptide(L)'
;MTGYGRAKKTLSNRDITVEVRSVNNRYLDCTVKLPRAYIFAEDAIKGRVQKAISRGKVDVFISIDSTGADEEVVAVNEGLARSYLAAFDKLCALDGGKHLNAKCDVTDFARIPDVLTVTKAEEDLESLGADICEVLDEALTAYNEMRATEGRKLAEDIGGRLTTIETLTGKVEERSPETVREYREKLTARMQEVLQSTTIDESRILTEAAIYADKIAVDEETVRLRSHVSQLRDMLLSDEPMGRKMDFLIQEVNRESNTIGSKCNDVAIARDVVALKAEVEKIREQVQNIE
;
A
#
# COMPACT_ATOMS: atom_id res chain seq x y z
N MET A 1 1.85 -0.94 1.71
CA MET A 1 1.84 0.53 1.47
C MET A 1 0.56 0.98 0.81
N THR A 2 0.16 2.24 0.97
CA THR A 2 -0.81 2.89 0.10
C THR A 2 -0.10 3.37 -1.16
N GLY A 3 -0.73 3.24 -2.33
CA GLY A 3 -0.14 3.67 -3.59
C GLY A 3 -1.15 4.39 -4.46
N TYR A 4 -0.67 5.32 -5.27
CA TYR A 4 -1.46 6.04 -6.26
C TYR A 4 -0.66 6.22 -7.54
N GLY A 5 -1.28 5.92 -8.67
CA GLY A 5 -0.74 6.21 -10.00
C GLY A 5 -1.84 6.68 -10.93
N ARG A 6 -1.53 7.62 -11.79
CA ARG A 6 -2.47 8.14 -12.79
C ARG A 6 -1.73 8.37 -14.09
N ALA A 7 -2.36 7.95 -15.18
CA ALA A 7 -1.94 8.31 -16.53
C ALA A 7 -3.15 8.80 -17.35
N LYS A 8 -2.88 9.69 -18.28
CA LYS A 8 -3.87 10.17 -19.27
C LYS A 8 -3.20 10.26 -20.62
N LYS A 9 -3.80 9.63 -21.63
CA LYS A 9 -3.37 9.73 -23.03
C LYS A 9 -4.56 9.92 -23.95
N THR A 10 -4.32 10.60 -25.05
CA THR A 10 -5.24 10.66 -26.18
C THR A 10 -4.76 9.67 -27.23
N LEU A 11 -5.46 8.56 -27.40
CA LEU A 11 -5.18 7.49 -28.35
C LEU A 11 -6.44 7.23 -29.18
N SER A 12 -6.29 7.01 -30.48
CA SER A 12 -7.39 6.64 -31.38
C SER A 12 -8.63 7.56 -31.24
N ASN A 13 -8.42 8.88 -31.16
CA ASN A 13 -9.46 9.93 -30.94
C ASN A 13 -10.24 9.78 -29.61
N ARG A 14 -9.60 9.20 -28.58
CA ARG A 14 -10.19 9.05 -27.25
C ARG A 14 -9.21 9.52 -26.19
N ASP A 15 -9.73 10.23 -25.22
CA ASP A 15 -9.02 10.55 -23.98
C ASP A 15 -9.21 9.40 -22.98
N ILE A 16 -8.17 8.60 -22.80
CA ILE A 16 -8.16 7.49 -21.85
C ILE A 16 -7.46 7.95 -20.58
N THR A 17 -8.15 7.91 -19.46
CA THR A 17 -7.56 8.20 -18.15
C THR A 17 -7.65 6.96 -17.29
N VAL A 18 -6.53 6.55 -16.71
CA VAL A 18 -6.43 5.42 -15.78
C VAL A 18 -5.89 5.91 -14.45
N GLU A 19 -6.59 5.60 -13.37
CA GLU A 19 -6.16 5.82 -12.00
C GLU A 19 -6.07 4.49 -11.27
N VAL A 20 -4.92 4.22 -10.65
CA VAL A 20 -4.66 3.05 -9.82
C VAL A 20 -4.49 3.52 -8.38
N ARG A 21 -5.27 2.97 -7.47
CA ARG A 21 -5.19 3.27 -6.03
C ARG A 21 -5.08 1.97 -5.26
N SER A 22 -4.25 1.94 -4.23
CA SER A 22 -4.20 0.79 -3.34
C SER A 22 -4.21 1.19 -1.88
N VAL A 23 -4.75 0.27 -1.06
CA VAL A 23 -4.63 0.30 0.39
C VAL A 23 -4.00 -1.01 0.85
N ASN A 24 -3.33 -0.97 2.01
CA ASN A 24 -2.69 -2.15 2.58
C ASN A 24 -3.71 -3.28 2.81
N ASN A 25 -3.45 -4.45 2.25
CA ASN A 25 -4.23 -5.66 2.47
C ASN A 25 -3.31 -6.89 2.38
N ARG A 26 -3.66 -7.96 3.10
CA ARG A 26 -2.88 -9.19 3.18
C ARG A 26 -2.78 -9.93 1.84
N TYR A 27 -3.84 -9.89 1.05
CA TYR A 27 -3.95 -10.54 -0.26
C TYR A 27 -4.19 -9.49 -1.33
N LEU A 28 -3.86 -9.81 -2.57
CA LEU A 28 -4.22 -8.98 -3.70
C LEU A 28 -5.74 -9.11 -3.94
N ASP A 29 -6.45 -8.00 -3.84
CA ASP A 29 -7.86 -7.85 -4.20
C ASP A 29 -7.94 -6.72 -5.21
N CYS A 30 -8.27 -7.05 -6.47
CA CYS A 30 -8.29 -6.09 -7.56
C CYS A 30 -9.72 -5.85 -8.05
N THR A 31 -10.18 -4.62 -7.90
CA THR A 31 -11.47 -4.14 -8.42
C THR A 31 -11.22 -3.20 -9.57
N VAL A 32 -11.77 -3.52 -10.75
CA VAL A 32 -11.70 -2.67 -11.94
C VAL A 32 -13.04 -2.00 -12.15
N LYS A 33 -13.03 -0.68 -12.27
CA LYS A 33 -14.20 0.15 -12.57
C LYS A 33 -14.02 0.80 -13.92
N LEU A 34 -14.76 0.32 -14.89
CA LEU A 34 -14.74 0.80 -16.27
C LEU A 34 -16.17 0.93 -16.82
N PRO A 35 -16.39 1.75 -17.87
CA PRO A 35 -17.70 1.88 -18.52
C PRO A 35 -18.13 0.54 -19.13
N ARG A 36 -19.43 0.28 -19.15
CA ARG A 36 -20.01 -1.01 -19.58
C ARG A 36 -19.59 -1.45 -21.00
N ALA A 37 -19.37 -0.50 -21.90
CA ALA A 37 -18.94 -0.77 -23.26
C ALA A 37 -17.56 -1.47 -23.34
N TYR A 38 -16.74 -1.36 -22.32
CA TYR A 38 -15.33 -1.82 -22.32
C TYR A 38 -15.07 -3.00 -21.38
N ILE A 39 -16.11 -3.68 -20.87
CA ILE A 39 -15.99 -4.82 -19.94
C ILE A 39 -15.09 -5.94 -20.51
N PHE A 40 -15.02 -6.09 -21.83
CA PHE A 40 -14.15 -7.08 -22.48
C PHE A 40 -12.67 -6.93 -22.10
N ALA A 41 -12.20 -5.73 -21.71
CA ALA A 41 -10.82 -5.48 -21.31
C ALA A 41 -10.51 -5.83 -19.85
N GLU A 42 -11.51 -6.15 -19.03
CA GLU A 42 -11.37 -6.32 -17.57
C GLU A 42 -10.33 -7.40 -17.20
N ASP A 43 -10.37 -8.55 -17.89
CA ASP A 43 -9.44 -9.66 -17.59
C ASP A 43 -8.01 -9.32 -17.98
N ALA A 44 -7.80 -8.62 -19.09
CA ALA A 44 -6.48 -8.16 -19.51
C ALA A 44 -5.90 -7.14 -18.51
N ILE A 45 -6.74 -6.22 -18.02
CA ILE A 45 -6.39 -5.23 -16.99
C ILE A 45 -6.00 -5.93 -15.69
N LYS A 46 -6.84 -6.84 -15.19
CA LYS A 46 -6.53 -7.62 -13.97
C LYS A 46 -5.23 -8.40 -14.09
N GLY A 47 -5.00 -9.03 -15.25
CA GLY A 47 -3.77 -9.78 -15.50
C GLY A 47 -2.50 -8.91 -15.45
N ARG A 48 -2.57 -7.66 -15.92
CA ARG A 48 -1.45 -6.70 -15.83
C ARG A 48 -1.23 -6.21 -14.41
N VAL A 49 -2.31 -5.88 -13.68
CA VAL A 49 -2.24 -5.48 -12.27
C VAL A 49 -1.61 -6.58 -11.42
N GLN A 50 -2.00 -7.85 -11.63
CA GLN A 50 -1.45 -9.01 -10.90
C GLN A 50 0.05 -9.24 -11.16
N LYS A 51 0.55 -8.86 -12.34
CA LYS A 51 1.98 -8.92 -12.66
C LYS A 51 2.77 -7.79 -12.01
N ALA A 52 2.15 -6.62 -11.84
CA ALA A 52 2.80 -5.41 -11.33
C ALA A 52 2.70 -5.27 -9.80
N ILE A 53 1.68 -5.87 -9.17
CA ILE A 53 1.36 -5.70 -7.75
C ILE A 53 1.13 -7.08 -7.12
N SER A 54 1.91 -7.41 -6.09
CA SER A 54 1.88 -8.71 -5.42
C SER A 54 0.80 -8.83 -4.34
N ARG A 55 0.44 -7.73 -3.67
CA ARG A 55 -0.57 -7.69 -2.60
C ARG A 55 -1.18 -6.30 -2.44
N GLY A 56 -2.29 -6.22 -1.71
CA GLY A 56 -3.03 -4.98 -1.47
C GLY A 56 -4.44 -5.03 -2.03
N LYS A 57 -5.33 -4.17 -1.55
CA LYS A 57 -6.60 -3.92 -2.21
C LYS A 57 -6.39 -2.80 -3.22
N VAL A 58 -6.53 -3.14 -4.50
CA VAL A 58 -6.26 -2.26 -5.64
C VAL A 58 -7.56 -1.91 -6.33
N ASP A 59 -7.88 -0.64 -6.42
CA ASP A 59 -8.98 -0.10 -7.22
C ASP A 59 -8.41 0.57 -8.47
N VAL A 60 -8.82 0.08 -9.65
CA VAL A 60 -8.46 0.66 -10.94
C VAL A 60 -9.69 1.36 -11.50
N PHE A 61 -9.59 2.67 -11.74
CA PHE A 61 -10.64 3.48 -12.33
C PHE A 61 -10.23 3.88 -13.75
N ILE A 62 -11.08 3.61 -14.72
CA ILE A 62 -10.83 3.92 -16.12
C ILE A 62 -11.98 4.77 -16.64
N SER A 63 -11.65 5.96 -17.14
CA SER A 63 -12.58 6.79 -17.92
C SER A 63 -12.07 6.93 -19.34
N ILE A 64 -13.01 6.87 -20.27
CA ILE A 64 -12.74 6.98 -21.70
C ILE A 64 -13.75 7.98 -22.25
N ASP A 65 -13.24 9.11 -22.71
CA ASP A 65 -14.01 10.18 -23.31
C ASP A 65 -13.67 10.28 -24.81
N SER A 66 -14.66 10.21 -25.69
CA SER A 66 -14.46 10.43 -27.13
C SER A 66 -14.13 11.89 -27.40
N THR A 67 -13.01 12.17 -28.04
CA THR A 67 -12.57 13.54 -28.39
C THR A 67 -12.98 13.94 -29.82
N GLY A 68 -13.43 12.98 -30.64
CA GLY A 68 -13.92 13.19 -31.99
C GLY A 68 -15.45 13.12 -32.07
N ALA A 69 -16.03 13.65 -33.16
CA ALA A 69 -17.39 13.28 -33.53
C ALA A 69 -17.36 11.75 -33.76
N ASP A 70 -18.11 11.01 -32.95
CA ASP A 70 -18.33 9.59 -33.22
C ASP A 70 -18.75 9.48 -34.69
N GLU A 71 -18.07 8.68 -35.49
CA GLU A 71 -18.50 8.43 -36.85
C GLU A 71 -19.84 7.69 -36.78
N GLU A 72 -20.91 8.50 -36.90
CA GLU A 72 -22.25 7.95 -36.99
C GLU A 72 -22.45 7.45 -38.42
N VAL A 73 -22.75 6.19 -38.56
CA VAL A 73 -23.07 5.56 -39.82
C VAL A 73 -24.60 5.44 -39.94
N VAL A 74 -25.14 6.00 -40.98
CA VAL A 74 -26.56 5.84 -41.28
C VAL A 74 -26.73 4.56 -42.08
N ALA A 75 -27.31 3.55 -41.44
CA ALA A 75 -27.65 2.28 -42.10
C ALA A 75 -29.09 2.27 -42.57
N VAL A 76 -29.30 1.67 -43.74
CA VAL A 76 -30.63 1.46 -44.31
C VAL A 76 -31.11 0.05 -44.06
N ASN A 77 -32.24 -0.11 -43.38
CA ASN A 77 -32.91 -1.41 -43.23
C ASN A 77 -33.63 -1.77 -44.52
N GLU A 78 -32.90 -2.34 -45.51
CA GLU A 78 -33.44 -2.71 -46.81
C GLU A 78 -34.66 -3.65 -46.72
N GLY A 79 -34.66 -4.61 -45.76
CA GLY A 79 -35.76 -5.54 -45.59
C GLY A 79 -37.07 -4.82 -45.21
N LEU A 80 -36.97 -3.90 -44.25
CA LEU A 80 -38.11 -3.09 -43.81
C LEU A 80 -38.56 -2.12 -44.92
N ALA A 81 -37.62 -1.45 -45.60
CA ALA A 81 -37.91 -0.55 -46.69
C ALA A 81 -38.67 -1.25 -47.83
N ARG A 82 -38.23 -2.44 -48.26
CA ARG A 82 -38.92 -3.28 -49.24
C ARG A 82 -40.32 -3.70 -48.79
N SER A 83 -40.50 -4.02 -47.52
CA SER A 83 -41.79 -4.38 -46.96
C SER A 83 -42.79 -3.22 -47.00
N TYR A 84 -42.32 -1.96 -46.72
CA TYR A 84 -43.13 -0.78 -46.83
C TYR A 84 -43.51 -0.50 -48.27
N LEU A 85 -42.58 -0.61 -49.23
CA LEU A 85 -42.90 -0.44 -50.68
C LEU A 85 -43.98 -1.39 -51.12
N ALA A 86 -43.87 -2.66 -50.80
CA ALA A 86 -44.88 -3.68 -51.11
C ALA A 86 -46.24 -3.42 -50.43
N ALA A 87 -46.22 -2.85 -49.23
CA ALA A 87 -47.45 -2.46 -48.53
C ALA A 87 -48.12 -1.25 -49.19
N PHE A 88 -47.34 -0.27 -49.66
CA PHE A 88 -47.85 0.90 -50.41
C PHE A 88 -48.46 0.51 -51.74
N ASP A 89 -47.80 -0.41 -52.48
CA ASP A 89 -48.36 -0.96 -53.74
C ASP A 89 -49.74 -1.63 -53.51
N LYS A 90 -49.83 -2.43 -52.41
CA LYS A 90 -51.13 -3.08 -52.03
C LYS A 90 -52.19 -2.04 -51.67
N LEU A 91 -51.84 -0.99 -50.94
CA LEU A 91 -52.77 0.09 -50.57
C LEU A 91 -53.29 0.80 -51.81
N CYS A 92 -52.41 1.13 -52.78
CA CYS A 92 -52.80 1.74 -54.04
C CYS A 92 -53.71 0.82 -54.86
N ALA A 93 -53.42 -0.49 -54.87
CA ALA A 93 -54.29 -1.46 -55.58
C ALA A 93 -55.70 -1.59 -54.92
N LEU A 94 -55.81 -1.50 -53.59
CA LEU A 94 -57.10 -1.52 -52.88
C LEU A 94 -57.95 -0.26 -53.22
N ASP A 95 -57.35 0.86 -53.41
CA ASP A 95 -58.06 2.12 -53.74
C ASP A 95 -58.42 2.21 -55.23
N GLY A 96 -57.93 1.32 -56.07
CA GLY A 96 -58.12 1.36 -57.52
C GLY A 96 -57.55 2.60 -58.18
N GLY A 97 -56.60 3.29 -57.57
CA GLY A 97 -55.90 4.48 -58.08
C GLY A 97 -56.71 5.75 -57.99
N LYS A 98 -57.84 5.83 -57.26
CA LYS A 98 -58.74 6.97 -57.21
C LYS A 98 -58.27 8.11 -56.29
N HIS A 99 -57.64 7.79 -55.17
CA HIS A 99 -57.30 8.76 -54.13
C HIS A 99 -55.85 8.59 -53.63
N LEU A 100 -55.24 7.39 -53.72
CA LEU A 100 -53.88 7.08 -53.28
C LEU A 100 -52.94 7.05 -54.49
N ASN A 101 -51.83 7.81 -54.36
CA ASN A 101 -50.78 7.84 -55.40
C ASN A 101 -49.48 7.34 -54.82
N ALA A 102 -48.87 6.34 -55.45
CA ALA A 102 -47.65 5.70 -55.03
C ALA A 102 -46.35 6.53 -55.21
N LYS A 103 -46.46 7.84 -55.36
CA LYS A 103 -45.26 8.68 -55.39
C LYS A 103 -44.76 8.91 -53.97
N CYS A 104 -43.78 8.10 -53.60
CA CYS A 104 -43.06 8.22 -52.34
C CYS A 104 -41.70 8.88 -52.62
N ASP A 105 -41.40 9.98 -51.98
CA ASP A 105 -40.08 10.60 -52.01
C ASP A 105 -39.15 9.93 -50.99
N VAL A 106 -37.85 9.97 -51.23
CA VAL A 106 -36.84 9.44 -50.33
C VAL A 106 -36.97 10.02 -48.92
N THR A 107 -37.41 11.28 -48.84
CA THR A 107 -37.67 11.99 -47.58
C THR A 107 -38.84 11.40 -46.78
N ASP A 108 -39.81 10.75 -47.43
CA ASP A 108 -40.91 10.07 -46.76
C ASP A 108 -40.41 8.79 -46.09
N PHE A 109 -39.52 8.06 -46.78
CA PHE A 109 -38.84 6.90 -46.22
C PHE A 109 -37.95 7.25 -45.00
N ALA A 110 -37.27 8.38 -45.06
CA ALA A 110 -36.43 8.84 -43.95
C ALA A 110 -37.23 9.16 -42.68
N ARG A 111 -38.55 9.37 -42.79
CA ARG A 111 -39.45 9.63 -41.64
C ARG A 111 -40.06 8.36 -41.07
N ILE A 112 -39.96 7.24 -41.77
CA ILE A 112 -40.48 5.95 -41.26
C ILE A 112 -39.53 5.41 -40.18
N PRO A 113 -40.04 5.14 -38.99
CA PRO A 113 -39.20 4.57 -37.91
C PRO A 113 -38.48 3.31 -38.39
N ASP A 114 -37.26 3.14 -37.97
CA ASP A 114 -36.40 1.96 -38.15
C ASP A 114 -36.01 1.65 -39.61
N VAL A 115 -36.39 2.45 -40.59
CA VAL A 115 -35.94 2.37 -42.01
C VAL A 115 -34.52 2.92 -42.14
N LEU A 116 -34.24 4.04 -41.48
CA LEU A 116 -32.91 4.59 -41.30
C LEU A 116 -32.53 4.48 -39.83
N THR A 117 -31.43 3.76 -39.57
CA THR A 117 -30.88 3.66 -38.24
C THR A 117 -29.51 4.34 -38.20
N VAL A 118 -29.34 5.24 -37.23
CA VAL A 118 -28.03 5.82 -36.95
C VAL A 118 -27.32 4.88 -35.97
N THR A 119 -26.24 4.26 -36.41
CA THR A 119 -25.41 3.40 -35.60
C THR A 119 -24.02 3.99 -35.47
N LYS A 120 -23.38 3.79 -34.33
CA LYS A 120 -21.96 4.09 -34.22
C LYS A 120 -21.18 3.10 -35.09
N ALA A 121 -20.10 3.57 -35.71
CA ALA A 121 -19.18 2.68 -36.44
C ALA A 121 -18.69 1.56 -35.51
N GLU A 122 -18.52 0.37 -36.09
CA GLU A 122 -17.97 -0.75 -35.32
C GLU A 122 -16.56 -0.40 -34.82
N GLU A 123 -16.39 -0.42 -33.53
CA GLU A 123 -15.11 -0.15 -32.88
C GLU A 123 -14.23 -1.40 -32.93
N ASP A 124 -12.95 -1.25 -33.28
CA ASP A 124 -11.97 -2.30 -33.14
C ASP A 124 -11.63 -2.52 -31.64
N LEU A 125 -12.29 -3.51 -31.03
CA LEU A 125 -12.16 -3.83 -29.62
C LEU A 125 -10.75 -4.29 -29.23
N GLU A 126 -10.01 -4.93 -30.15
CA GLU A 126 -8.64 -5.38 -29.90
C GLU A 126 -7.69 -4.17 -29.80
N SER A 127 -7.76 -3.26 -30.75
CA SER A 127 -6.98 -2.02 -30.74
C SER A 127 -7.27 -1.19 -29.49
N LEU A 128 -8.56 -1.04 -29.16
CA LEU A 128 -8.98 -0.28 -27.98
C LEU A 128 -8.51 -0.95 -26.66
N GLY A 129 -8.56 -2.29 -26.59
CA GLY A 129 -8.01 -3.03 -25.46
C GLY A 129 -6.51 -2.81 -25.29
N ALA A 130 -5.77 -2.72 -26.39
CA ALA A 130 -4.34 -2.41 -26.40
C ALA A 130 -4.07 -0.98 -25.90
N ASP A 131 -4.83 0.01 -26.38
CA ASP A 131 -4.73 1.41 -25.97
C ASP A 131 -4.97 1.57 -24.45
N ILE A 132 -6.02 0.93 -23.91
CA ILE A 132 -6.32 0.94 -22.47
C ILE A 132 -5.17 0.33 -21.68
N CYS A 133 -4.62 -0.77 -22.17
CA CYS A 133 -3.51 -1.46 -21.52
C CYS A 133 -2.22 -0.63 -21.54
N GLU A 134 -1.95 0.12 -22.59
CA GLU A 134 -0.79 1.02 -22.66
C GLU A 134 -0.88 2.12 -21.59
N VAL A 135 -2.04 2.78 -21.47
CA VAL A 135 -2.24 3.81 -20.44
C VAL A 135 -2.21 3.23 -19.03
N LEU A 136 -2.71 1.99 -18.85
CA LEU A 136 -2.61 1.28 -17.58
C LEU A 136 -1.16 1.02 -17.18
N ASP A 137 -0.32 0.59 -18.11
CA ASP A 137 1.10 0.32 -17.85
C ASP A 137 1.84 1.58 -17.39
N GLU A 138 1.52 2.74 -17.93
CA GLU A 138 2.05 4.02 -17.45
C GLU A 138 1.54 4.38 -16.05
N ALA A 139 0.24 4.18 -15.79
CA ALA A 139 -0.32 4.40 -14.47
C ALA A 139 0.31 3.47 -13.42
N LEU A 140 0.57 2.19 -13.77
CA LEU A 140 1.27 1.23 -12.93
C LEU A 140 2.75 1.60 -12.70
N THR A 141 3.41 2.17 -13.69
CA THR A 141 4.78 2.69 -13.56
C THR A 141 4.81 3.83 -12.55
N ALA A 142 3.96 4.85 -12.71
CA ALA A 142 3.84 5.96 -11.78
C ALA A 142 3.48 5.48 -10.35
N TYR A 143 2.60 4.49 -10.24
CA TYR A 143 2.22 3.86 -8.98
C TYR A 143 3.44 3.20 -8.29
N ASN A 144 4.25 2.44 -9.02
CA ASN A 144 5.43 1.77 -8.47
C ASN A 144 6.54 2.76 -8.10
N GLU A 145 6.74 3.82 -8.87
CA GLU A 145 7.69 4.90 -8.55
C GLU A 145 7.31 5.63 -7.25
N MET A 146 6.02 5.92 -7.06
CA MET A 146 5.53 6.50 -5.81
C MET A 146 5.82 5.58 -4.63
N ARG A 147 5.50 4.28 -4.75
CA ARG A 147 5.76 3.28 -3.69
C ARG A 147 7.24 3.13 -3.37
N ALA A 148 8.10 3.08 -4.39
CA ALA A 148 9.55 3.02 -4.20
C ALA A 148 10.08 4.27 -3.48
N THR A 149 9.51 5.44 -3.77
CA THR A 149 9.88 6.69 -3.10
C THR A 149 9.43 6.71 -1.65
N GLU A 150 8.19 6.28 -1.36
CA GLU A 150 7.68 6.17 0.00
C GLU A 150 8.47 5.12 0.80
N GLY A 151 8.75 3.95 0.19
CA GLY A 151 9.53 2.88 0.83
C GLY A 151 10.93 3.34 1.24
N ARG A 152 11.63 4.09 0.38
CA ARG A 152 12.95 4.66 0.74
C ARG A 152 12.88 5.60 1.93
N LYS A 153 11.88 6.50 1.96
CA LYS A 153 11.70 7.43 3.09
C LYS A 153 11.40 6.68 4.40
N LEU A 154 10.57 5.64 4.33
CA LEU A 154 10.28 4.80 5.50
C LEU A 154 11.52 4.05 5.98
N ALA A 155 12.33 3.50 5.07
CA ALA A 155 13.57 2.81 5.42
C ALA A 155 14.60 3.76 6.06
N GLU A 156 14.72 4.99 5.55
CA GLU A 156 15.57 6.04 6.13
C GLU A 156 15.13 6.43 7.54
N ASP A 157 13.82 6.65 7.76
CA ASP A 157 13.28 6.99 9.08
C ASP A 157 13.47 5.85 10.08
N ILE A 158 13.17 4.60 9.69
CA ILE A 158 13.42 3.43 10.55
C ILE A 158 14.90 3.30 10.86
N GLY A 159 15.78 3.47 9.88
CA GLY A 159 17.24 3.45 10.06
C GLY A 159 17.72 4.48 11.11
N GLY A 160 17.17 5.70 11.06
CA GLY A 160 17.43 6.75 12.04
C GLY A 160 16.97 6.37 13.45
N ARG A 161 15.78 5.75 13.57
CA ARG A 161 15.24 5.27 14.86
C ARG A 161 16.06 4.12 15.42
N LEU A 162 16.52 3.18 14.59
CA LEU A 162 17.43 2.11 15.01
C LEU A 162 18.73 2.67 15.56
N THR A 163 19.28 3.75 14.97
CA THR A 163 20.47 4.44 15.52
C THR A 163 20.17 5.07 16.89
N THR A 164 18.98 5.63 17.08
CA THR A 164 18.55 6.16 18.37
C THR A 164 18.47 5.05 19.43
N ILE A 165 17.91 3.89 19.09
CA ILE A 165 17.84 2.71 19.96
C ILE A 165 19.26 2.25 20.35
N GLU A 166 20.20 2.16 19.39
CA GLU A 166 21.59 1.79 19.69
C GLU A 166 22.26 2.78 20.64
N THR A 167 22.01 4.08 20.46
CA THR A 167 22.53 5.13 21.32
C THR A 167 21.99 5.02 22.74
N LEU A 168 20.69 4.79 22.89
CA LEU A 168 20.05 4.59 24.21
C LEU A 168 20.54 3.31 24.87
N THR A 169 20.75 2.24 24.11
CA THR A 169 21.35 0.98 24.61
C THR A 169 22.76 1.23 25.15
N GLY A 170 23.58 2.00 24.41
CA GLY A 170 24.93 2.38 24.87
C GLY A 170 24.91 3.14 26.20
N LYS A 171 23.97 4.05 26.40
CA LYS A 171 23.82 4.76 27.68
C LYS A 171 23.45 3.80 28.83
N VAL A 172 22.61 2.82 28.58
CA VAL A 172 22.27 1.78 29.56
C VAL A 172 23.51 0.97 29.93
N GLU A 173 24.31 0.54 28.92
CA GLU A 173 25.57 -0.21 29.13
C GLU A 173 26.60 0.58 29.93
N GLU A 174 26.75 1.87 29.67
CA GLU A 174 27.66 2.75 30.41
C GLU A 174 27.19 3.00 31.84
N ARG A 175 25.90 3.19 32.05
CA ARG A 175 25.33 3.51 33.37
C ARG A 175 25.20 2.30 34.28
N SER A 176 24.96 1.10 33.76
CA SER A 176 24.75 -0.12 34.54
C SER A 176 25.86 -0.41 35.55
N PRO A 177 27.17 -0.43 35.21
CA PRO A 177 28.24 -0.66 36.20
C PRO A 177 28.38 0.49 37.21
N GLU A 178 28.00 1.70 36.88
CA GLU A 178 28.01 2.82 37.83
C GLU A 178 26.96 2.64 38.93
N THR A 179 25.78 2.09 38.61
CA THR A 179 24.73 1.83 39.60
C THR A 179 25.18 0.83 40.65
N VAL A 180 25.97 -0.18 40.28
CA VAL A 180 26.59 -1.13 41.19
C VAL A 180 27.58 -0.43 42.14
N ARG A 181 28.43 0.45 41.60
CA ARG A 181 29.40 1.22 42.39
C ARG A 181 28.70 2.12 43.40
N GLU A 182 27.71 2.89 42.94
CA GLU A 182 26.92 3.78 43.82
C GLU A 182 26.17 2.99 44.91
N TYR A 183 25.63 1.80 44.58
CA TYR A 183 24.99 0.95 45.56
C TYR A 183 25.96 0.47 46.64
N ARG A 184 27.15 0.04 46.24
CA ARG A 184 28.20 -0.37 47.18
C ARG A 184 28.60 0.76 48.13
N GLU A 185 28.79 1.99 47.60
CA GLU A 185 29.12 3.17 48.40
C GLU A 185 28.02 3.51 49.42
N LYS A 186 26.76 3.53 48.95
CA LYS A 186 25.60 3.76 49.83
C LYS A 186 25.44 2.69 50.91
N LEU A 187 25.65 1.42 50.56
CA LEU A 187 25.61 0.30 51.49
C LEU A 187 26.69 0.45 52.57
N THR A 188 27.92 0.75 52.16
CA THR A 188 29.05 0.97 53.09
C THR A 188 28.77 2.13 54.06
N ALA A 189 28.32 3.28 53.54
CA ALA A 189 27.98 4.44 54.37
C ALA A 189 26.85 4.14 55.37
N ARG A 190 25.80 3.45 54.95
CA ARG A 190 24.69 3.05 55.83
C ARG A 190 25.09 2.05 56.91
N MET A 191 25.95 1.12 56.56
CA MET A 191 26.49 0.17 57.56
C MET A 191 27.38 0.88 58.58
N GLN A 192 28.20 1.83 58.15
CA GLN A 192 29.01 2.66 59.09
C GLN A 192 28.12 3.46 60.04
N GLU A 193 27.03 4.04 59.58
CA GLU A 193 26.08 4.79 60.40
C GLU A 193 25.39 3.89 61.46
N VAL A 194 24.96 2.69 61.05
CA VAL A 194 24.20 1.77 61.91
C VAL A 194 25.10 1.07 62.93
N LEU A 195 26.34 0.75 62.60
CA LEU A 195 27.24 -0.08 63.43
C LEU A 195 28.09 0.76 64.40
N GLN A 196 28.08 2.09 64.28
CA GLN A 196 28.71 3.12 65.16
C GLN A 196 30.15 2.80 65.71
N SER A 197 30.49 1.60 66.09
CA SER A 197 31.79 1.22 66.64
C SER A 197 32.23 -0.23 66.35
N THR A 198 31.43 -0.98 65.61
CA THR A 198 31.75 -2.36 65.28
C THR A 198 32.47 -2.41 63.92
N THR A 199 33.54 -3.21 63.82
CA THR A 199 34.27 -3.44 62.59
C THR A 199 33.32 -3.98 61.51
N ILE A 200 33.25 -3.30 60.37
CA ILE A 200 32.47 -3.77 59.22
C ILE A 200 33.20 -4.92 58.57
N ASP A 201 32.49 -6.02 58.36
CA ASP A 201 33.01 -7.12 57.55
C ASP A 201 32.89 -6.79 56.08
N GLU A 202 33.99 -6.41 55.42
CA GLU A 202 34.07 -6.07 54.01
C GLU A 202 33.60 -7.21 53.14
N SER A 203 33.77 -8.47 53.57
CA SER A 203 33.33 -9.65 52.79
C SER A 203 31.82 -9.69 52.63
N ARG A 204 31.05 -9.22 53.60
CA ARG A 204 29.60 -9.11 53.54
C ARG A 204 29.15 -7.99 52.58
N ILE A 205 29.83 -6.86 52.61
CA ILE A 205 29.55 -5.77 51.66
C ILE A 205 29.79 -6.22 50.24
N LEU A 206 30.89 -6.91 49.98
CA LEU A 206 31.21 -7.43 48.66
C LEU A 206 30.20 -8.49 48.19
N THR A 207 29.75 -9.36 49.07
CA THR A 207 28.73 -10.37 48.77
C THR A 207 27.41 -9.73 48.41
N GLU A 208 26.91 -8.75 49.19
CA GLU A 208 25.67 -8.02 48.87
C GLU A 208 25.77 -7.22 47.60
N ALA A 209 26.92 -6.57 47.34
CA ALA A 209 27.16 -5.86 46.11
C ALA A 209 27.18 -6.80 44.88
N ALA A 210 27.74 -8.01 45.04
CA ALA A 210 27.74 -9.02 43.99
C ALA A 210 26.31 -9.56 43.70
N ILE A 211 25.52 -9.82 44.71
CA ILE A 211 24.11 -10.24 44.58
C ILE A 211 23.31 -9.13 43.88
N TYR A 212 23.54 -7.89 44.26
CA TYR A 212 22.89 -6.75 43.63
C TYR A 212 23.30 -6.60 42.17
N ALA A 213 24.58 -6.71 41.84
CA ALA A 213 25.10 -6.65 40.48
C ALA A 213 24.47 -7.72 39.59
N ASP A 214 24.38 -8.96 40.10
CA ASP A 214 23.74 -10.07 39.37
C ASP A 214 22.25 -9.79 39.10
N LYS A 215 21.55 -9.25 40.09
CA LYS A 215 20.13 -8.92 39.97
C LYS A 215 19.83 -7.84 38.94
N ILE A 216 20.71 -6.84 38.77
CA ILE A 216 20.54 -5.72 37.84
C ILE A 216 21.33 -5.92 36.54
N ALA A 217 22.03 -7.03 36.36
CA ALA A 217 22.79 -7.32 35.15
C ALA A 217 21.88 -7.29 33.91
N VAL A 218 22.26 -6.46 32.93
CA VAL A 218 21.51 -6.25 31.67
C VAL A 218 22.36 -6.56 30.43
N ASP A 219 23.55 -7.09 30.63
CA ASP A 219 24.53 -7.33 29.58
C ASP A 219 23.98 -8.27 28.48
N GLU A 220 23.27 -9.33 28.89
CA GLU A 220 22.67 -10.27 27.95
C GLU A 220 21.58 -9.60 27.09
N GLU A 221 20.72 -8.84 27.75
CA GLU A 221 19.64 -8.12 27.08
C GLU A 221 20.17 -7.05 26.11
N THR A 222 21.21 -6.33 26.48
CA THR A 222 21.80 -5.30 25.59
C THR A 222 22.49 -5.93 24.39
N VAL A 223 23.21 -7.05 24.56
CA VAL A 223 23.82 -7.81 23.46
C VAL A 223 22.76 -8.35 22.51
N ARG A 224 21.67 -8.95 23.03
CA ARG A 224 20.55 -9.44 22.22
C ARG A 224 19.87 -8.30 21.47
N LEU A 225 19.63 -7.17 22.15
CA LEU A 225 19.01 -6.00 21.56
C LEU A 225 19.84 -5.46 20.39
N ARG A 226 21.16 -5.34 20.54
CA ARG A 226 22.08 -4.96 19.44
C ARG A 226 22.03 -5.94 18.27
N SER A 227 21.99 -7.25 18.57
CA SER A 227 21.86 -8.28 17.54
C SER A 227 20.56 -8.14 16.75
N HIS A 228 19.43 -7.92 17.43
CA HIS A 228 18.13 -7.73 16.75
C HIS A 228 18.08 -6.44 15.93
N VAL A 229 18.68 -5.35 16.42
CA VAL A 229 18.78 -4.08 15.69
C VAL A 229 19.62 -4.24 14.43
N SER A 230 20.75 -4.96 14.51
CA SER A 230 21.57 -5.27 13.33
C SER A 230 20.80 -6.06 12.28
N GLN A 231 20.08 -7.11 12.70
CA GLN A 231 19.23 -7.90 11.79
C GLN A 231 18.12 -7.05 11.15
N LEU A 232 17.50 -6.12 11.89
CA LEU A 232 16.52 -5.19 11.33
C LEU A 232 17.14 -4.29 10.27
N ARG A 233 18.39 -3.81 10.47
CA ARG A 233 19.12 -3.01 9.46
C ARG A 233 19.38 -3.81 8.18
N ASP A 234 19.82 -5.07 8.32
CA ASP A 234 20.09 -5.94 7.17
C ASP A 234 18.80 -6.18 6.36
N MET A 235 17.66 -6.34 7.05
CA MET A 235 16.37 -6.51 6.40
C MET A 235 15.88 -5.25 5.67
N LEU A 236 16.21 -4.04 6.13
CA LEU A 236 15.88 -2.79 5.44
C LEU A 236 16.60 -2.66 4.10
N LEU A 237 17.73 -3.35 3.91
CA LEU A 237 18.52 -3.36 2.69
C LEU A 237 18.15 -4.49 1.73
N SER A 238 17.22 -5.39 2.14
CA SER A 238 16.80 -6.54 1.33
C SER A 238 15.66 -6.17 0.38
N ASP A 239 15.74 -6.68 -0.85
CA ASP A 239 14.67 -6.55 -1.85
C ASP A 239 13.51 -7.55 -1.65
N GLU A 240 13.62 -8.43 -0.65
CA GLU A 240 12.56 -9.41 -0.36
C GLU A 240 11.49 -8.84 0.58
N PRO A 241 10.23 -9.29 0.48
CA PRO A 241 9.16 -8.87 1.41
C PRO A 241 9.42 -9.43 2.81
N MET A 242 9.95 -8.59 3.71
CA MET A 242 10.42 -8.97 5.05
C MET A 242 9.47 -8.57 6.20
N GLY A 243 8.33 -7.96 5.92
CA GLY A 243 7.45 -7.37 6.94
C GLY A 243 7.13 -8.26 8.15
N ARG A 244 6.87 -9.57 7.95
CA ARG A 244 6.60 -10.50 9.05
C ARG A 244 7.82 -10.79 9.90
N LYS A 245 9.00 -10.92 9.28
CA LYS A 245 10.26 -11.16 9.99
C LYS A 245 10.64 -9.93 10.81
N MET A 246 10.45 -8.73 10.24
CA MET A 246 10.68 -7.47 10.95
C MET A 246 9.74 -7.32 12.15
N ASP A 247 8.44 -7.63 12.00
CA ASP A 247 7.48 -7.56 13.11
C ASP A 247 7.88 -8.50 14.27
N PHE A 248 8.35 -9.71 13.96
CA PHE A 248 8.90 -10.63 14.96
C PHE A 248 10.12 -10.04 15.68
N LEU A 249 11.10 -9.50 14.94
CA LEU A 249 12.29 -8.90 15.57
C LEU A 249 11.96 -7.68 16.42
N ILE A 250 10.98 -6.86 16.00
CA ILE A 250 10.50 -5.72 16.79
C ILE A 250 9.88 -6.21 18.13
N GLN A 251 9.16 -7.34 18.12
CA GLN A 251 8.65 -7.93 19.34
C GLN A 251 9.79 -8.39 20.27
N GLU A 252 10.86 -8.98 19.72
CA GLU A 252 12.03 -9.36 20.53
C GLU A 252 12.76 -8.13 21.08
N VAL A 253 12.95 -7.06 20.27
CA VAL A 253 13.52 -5.78 20.76
C VAL A 253 12.68 -5.20 21.91
N ASN A 254 11.34 -5.25 21.79
CA ASN A 254 10.46 -4.81 22.86
C ASN A 254 10.57 -5.69 24.12
N ARG A 255 10.71 -6.99 23.95
CA ARG A 255 10.90 -7.94 25.04
C ARG A 255 12.20 -7.67 25.82
N GLU A 256 13.34 -7.54 25.12
CA GLU A 256 14.61 -7.20 25.75
C GLU A 256 14.54 -5.83 26.47
N SER A 257 13.90 -4.85 25.85
CA SER A 257 13.67 -3.54 26.47
C SER A 257 12.85 -3.62 27.76
N ASN A 258 11.81 -4.48 27.80
CA ASN A 258 11.01 -4.71 29.00
C ASN A 258 11.84 -5.37 30.10
N THR A 259 12.70 -6.33 29.75
CA THR A 259 13.56 -7.02 30.70
C THR A 259 14.59 -6.06 31.31
N ILE A 260 15.24 -5.21 30.50
CA ILE A 260 16.12 -4.14 30.99
C ILE A 260 15.35 -3.23 31.98
N GLY A 261 14.13 -2.80 31.57
CA GLY A 261 13.29 -1.94 32.42
C GLY A 261 12.89 -2.58 33.75
N SER A 262 12.67 -3.88 33.78
CA SER A 262 12.30 -4.62 35.00
C SER A 262 13.49 -4.88 35.94
N LYS A 263 14.69 -5.01 35.39
CA LYS A 263 15.92 -5.21 36.13
C LYS A 263 16.52 -3.89 36.67
N CYS A 264 16.27 -2.76 35.96
CA CYS A 264 16.83 -1.48 36.35
C CYS A 264 16.27 -0.96 37.67
N ASN A 265 17.17 -0.45 38.53
CA ASN A 265 16.82 0.24 39.79
C ASN A 265 17.45 1.64 39.79
N ASP A 266 17.50 2.27 38.60
CA ASP A 266 18.09 3.58 38.37
C ASP A 266 17.14 4.45 37.51
N VAL A 267 16.96 5.69 37.91
CA VAL A 267 16.02 6.62 37.25
C VAL A 267 16.48 7.01 35.84
N ALA A 268 17.81 7.10 35.61
CA ALA A 268 18.36 7.45 34.32
C ALA A 268 18.13 6.29 33.32
N ILE A 269 18.46 5.05 33.73
CA ILE A 269 18.19 3.85 32.92
C ILE A 269 16.68 3.71 32.64
N ALA A 270 15.82 3.91 33.64
CA ALA A 270 14.38 3.83 33.45
C ALA A 270 13.87 4.84 32.40
N ARG A 271 14.40 6.08 32.39
CA ARG A 271 14.09 7.10 31.39
C ARG A 271 14.54 6.68 29.98
N ASP A 272 15.77 6.16 29.87
CA ASP A 272 16.29 5.69 28.58
C ASP A 272 15.50 4.49 28.04
N VAL A 273 15.07 3.58 28.90
CA VAL A 273 14.19 2.45 28.52
C VAL A 273 12.82 2.93 28.04
N VAL A 274 12.23 3.95 28.68
CA VAL A 274 10.95 4.53 28.23
C VAL A 274 11.11 5.16 26.85
N ALA A 275 12.20 5.89 26.62
CA ALA A 275 12.52 6.48 25.31
C ALA A 275 12.74 5.40 24.24
N LEU A 276 13.48 4.34 24.58
CA LEU A 276 13.73 3.21 23.71
C LEU A 276 12.42 2.52 23.29
N LYS A 277 11.53 2.22 24.22
CA LYS A 277 10.21 1.63 23.94
C LYS A 277 9.35 2.53 23.06
N ALA A 278 9.41 3.85 23.23
CA ALA A 278 8.72 4.78 22.37
C ALA A 278 9.22 4.72 20.90
N GLU A 279 10.53 4.59 20.68
CA GLU A 279 11.08 4.42 19.34
C GLU A 279 10.72 3.04 18.74
N VAL A 280 10.73 1.98 19.54
CA VAL A 280 10.30 0.63 19.10
C VAL A 280 8.85 0.64 18.62
N GLU A 281 7.94 1.30 19.34
CA GLU A 281 6.53 1.37 18.92
C GLU A 281 6.35 2.17 17.64
N LYS A 282 7.08 3.28 17.46
CA LYS A 282 7.07 4.04 16.21
C LYS A 282 7.57 3.19 15.01
N ILE A 283 8.63 2.41 15.20
CA ILE A 283 9.12 1.48 14.17
C ILE A 283 8.05 0.44 13.84
N ARG A 284 7.39 -0.12 14.87
CA ARG A 284 6.34 -1.12 14.69
C ARG A 284 5.19 -0.62 13.84
N GLU A 285 4.71 0.61 14.10
CA GLU A 285 3.65 1.24 13.30
C GLU A 285 4.07 1.41 11.83
N GLN A 286 5.33 1.75 11.59
CA GLN A 286 5.83 1.94 10.23
C GLN A 286 6.06 0.63 9.48
N VAL A 287 6.58 -0.41 10.14
CA VAL A 287 6.81 -1.71 9.53
C VAL A 287 5.51 -2.37 9.05
N GLN A 288 4.38 -2.08 9.69
CA GLN A 288 3.07 -2.53 9.20
C GLN A 288 2.70 -1.93 7.83
N ASN A 289 3.34 -0.83 7.43
CA ASN A 289 3.12 -0.14 6.15
C ASN A 289 4.22 -0.40 5.12
N ILE A 290 5.33 -1.04 5.52
CA ILE A 290 6.44 -1.41 4.63
C ILE A 290 6.10 -2.67 3.83
N GLU A 291 6.44 -2.66 2.56
CA GLU A 291 6.43 -3.81 1.65
C GLU A 291 7.79 -4.03 1.04
#